data_b67ea709a0002cac7e27077b71febb5b
#
_entry.id   b67ea709a0002cac7e27077b71febb5b
#
_cell.length_a   1.000
_cell.length_b   1.000
_cell.length_c   1.000
_cell.angle_alpha   90.00
_cell.angle_beta   90.00
_cell.angle_gamma   90.00
#
_symmetry.space_group_name_H-M   'P 1'
#
loop_
_entity.id
_entity.type
_entity.pdbx_description
1 polymer ?
#
loop_
_entity_poly.entity_id
_entity_poly.type
_entity_poly.pdbx_seq_one_letter_code
_entity_poly.pdbx_strand_id
1 'polypeptide(L)'
;MTASASAADVVKATLHADQPGAKINREIYGQFSEHLGSCIYGGLWVGKNSPIPNINGYRKDVFEALKKLHVPVLRWPGGCFADDYHWMDGIGPQSQRPSLRNNNWGGTIEDNSFGTHEFLNLCEMLDCEPYISGNVGSGTVKEMAQWVEYMTSDGDTPMARLRRQNGREKAWKVKYFGIGNEAWGCGGNMTPEYYSDEYRKFNTYLRDQGANKLYRIASGASDYDYNWTKVLMEKIGNRMQGVSLHYYTCSGWDGSKGSAINFNNDQYYWALGKCLEIEDVIKKHKAIMDEKDPKHQVGLLVDEWGTWWDEEPGTISGHLYQQNALRDAFVASLSLNVFHRHTDRVKMANIAQVVNVLQSMILTDQEGTGHMVLTPTYHVFEMYTPFQDATYLPIDIDSEIIQVSKAYFKEKENAKDAGYRPLPLLSASAAKTKDGSVVVALTNVSLDQDKTVEVKLSGCNAKTVSGRILTSKKVDDYNDFKNPDKVAPSDFKDAKIKKDVLTVKVPAKSLVVLCVK
;
A
#
# COMPACT_ATOMS: atom_id res chain seq x y z
N MET A 1 -25.91 45.69 -9.93
CA MET A 1 -25.92 44.74 -8.80
C MET A 1 -24.52 44.19 -8.67
N THR A 2 -23.77 44.69 -7.72
CA THR A 2 -22.41 44.21 -7.41
C THR A 2 -22.55 42.90 -6.64
N ALA A 3 -22.17 41.80 -7.25
CA ALA A 3 -22.04 40.53 -6.55
C ALA A 3 -20.91 40.71 -5.50
N SER A 4 -21.28 40.72 -4.23
CA SER A 4 -20.32 40.62 -3.14
C SER A 4 -19.69 39.22 -3.23
N ALA A 5 -18.41 39.15 -3.55
CA ALA A 5 -17.64 37.94 -3.36
C ALA A 5 -17.75 37.57 -1.87
N SER A 6 -18.41 36.46 -1.57
CA SER A 6 -18.37 35.84 -0.24
C SER A 6 -16.89 35.71 0.12
N ALA A 7 -16.49 36.22 1.27
CA ALA A 7 -15.16 35.95 1.82
C ALA A 7 -15.04 34.42 1.90
N ALA A 8 -14.07 33.85 1.19
CA ALA A 8 -13.81 32.43 1.24
C ALA A 8 -13.62 32.05 2.71
N ASP A 9 -14.45 31.14 3.23
CA ASP A 9 -14.35 30.68 4.61
C ASP A 9 -12.94 30.14 4.86
N VAL A 10 -12.21 30.84 5.74
CA VAL A 10 -10.83 30.49 6.09
C VAL A 10 -10.88 29.31 7.06
N VAL A 11 -10.38 28.18 6.61
CA VAL A 11 -10.23 27.00 7.45
C VAL A 11 -9.03 27.16 8.38
N LYS A 12 -9.23 26.98 9.66
CA LYS A 12 -8.17 27.07 10.67
C LYS A 12 -7.57 25.68 10.90
N ALA A 13 -6.25 25.66 11.03
CA ALA A 13 -5.51 24.48 11.42
C ALA A 13 -4.39 24.84 12.40
N THR A 14 -3.98 23.87 13.21
CA THR A 14 -2.83 24.00 14.10
C THR A 14 -1.91 22.80 13.95
N LEU A 15 -0.67 23.07 13.59
CA LEU A 15 0.40 22.09 13.55
C LEU A 15 1.16 22.14 14.87
N HIS A 16 1.30 20.99 15.55
CA HIS A 16 1.94 20.87 16.86
C HIS A 16 3.35 20.29 16.75
N ALA A 17 4.30 21.10 16.28
CA ALA A 17 5.70 20.67 16.19
C ALA A 17 6.38 20.56 17.56
N ASP A 18 5.77 21.14 18.59
CA ASP A 18 6.14 21.02 20.01
C ASP A 18 5.64 19.73 20.68
N GLN A 19 4.80 18.94 20.00
CA GLN A 19 4.24 17.67 20.49
C GLN A 19 4.49 16.53 19.49
N PRO A 20 5.77 16.19 19.20
CA PRO A 20 6.08 15.18 18.19
C PRO A 20 5.52 13.81 18.59
N GLY A 21 4.92 13.14 17.63
CA GLY A 21 4.45 11.75 17.75
C GLY A 21 5.55 10.73 17.45
N ALA A 22 5.13 9.52 17.11
CA ALA A 22 6.03 8.44 16.75
C ALA A 22 6.64 8.65 15.35
N LYS A 23 7.70 7.89 15.08
CA LYS A 23 8.32 7.85 13.75
C LYS A 23 7.36 7.22 12.73
N ILE A 24 7.19 7.85 11.58
CA ILE A 24 6.54 7.26 10.41
C ILE A 24 7.51 6.26 9.79
N ASN A 25 7.28 4.97 10.02
CA ASN A 25 8.11 3.95 9.41
C ASN A 25 8.01 4.02 7.89
N ARG A 26 9.15 3.98 7.22
CA ARG A 26 9.19 4.02 5.76
C ARG A 26 8.39 2.88 5.12
N GLU A 27 8.29 1.73 5.80
CA GLU A 27 7.54 0.56 5.36
C GLU A 27 6.01 0.80 5.21
N ILE A 28 5.47 1.91 5.73
CA ILE A 28 4.10 2.38 5.44
C ILE A 28 3.90 2.67 3.94
N TYR A 29 4.98 2.94 3.22
CA TYR A 29 5.02 3.17 1.77
C TYR A 29 5.35 1.91 0.97
N GLY A 30 5.16 0.74 1.58
CA GLY A 30 5.41 -0.57 0.99
C GLY A 30 4.53 -0.86 -0.22
N GLN A 31 5.03 -1.77 -1.04
CA GLN A 31 4.37 -2.23 -2.24
C GLN A 31 4.07 -3.72 -2.14
N PHE A 32 3.08 -4.17 -2.88
CA PHE A 32 2.70 -5.57 -2.97
C PHE A 32 2.80 -6.04 -4.42
N SER A 33 3.42 -7.19 -4.62
CA SER A 33 3.51 -7.88 -5.91
C SER A 33 3.07 -9.33 -5.76
N GLU A 34 2.28 -9.81 -6.68
CA GLU A 34 1.74 -11.16 -6.69
C GLU A 34 1.85 -11.76 -8.08
N HIS A 35 1.99 -13.08 -8.17
CA HIS A 35 1.74 -13.82 -9.40
C HIS A 35 0.24 -13.77 -9.72
N LEU A 36 -0.18 -12.61 -10.18
CA LEU A 36 -1.54 -12.25 -10.54
C LEU A 36 -1.52 -11.39 -11.80
N GLY A 37 -2.27 -11.81 -12.82
CA GLY A 37 -2.32 -11.07 -14.08
C GLY A 37 -0.93 -10.75 -14.63
N SER A 38 -0.71 -9.50 -14.97
CA SER A 38 0.57 -9.01 -15.48
C SER A 38 1.36 -8.18 -14.44
N CYS A 39 1.18 -8.45 -13.13
CA CYS A 39 2.00 -7.79 -12.11
C CYS A 39 3.47 -8.21 -12.23
N ILE A 40 3.73 -9.52 -12.31
CA ILE A 40 5.09 -10.06 -12.45
C ILE A 40 5.48 -10.11 -13.93
N TYR A 41 4.85 -10.99 -14.72
CA TYR A 41 5.18 -11.20 -16.13
C TYR A 41 4.60 -10.10 -17.01
N GLY A 42 5.45 -9.37 -17.72
CA GLY A 42 5.07 -8.17 -18.49
C GLY A 42 5.07 -6.87 -17.68
N GLY A 43 4.99 -6.98 -16.35
CA GLY A 43 5.08 -5.88 -15.40
C GLY A 43 6.49 -5.70 -14.83
N LEU A 44 6.83 -6.42 -13.77
CA LEU A 44 8.18 -6.37 -13.17
C LEU A 44 9.23 -7.11 -14.01
N TRP A 45 8.85 -8.21 -14.65
CA TRP A 45 9.72 -9.15 -15.32
C TRP A 45 9.28 -9.39 -16.76
N VAL A 46 10.23 -9.27 -17.69
CA VAL A 46 10.02 -9.56 -19.12
C VAL A 46 10.99 -10.62 -19.64
N GLY A 47 11.95 -11.04 -18.82
CA GLY A 47 13.00 -11.96 -19.23
C GLY A 47 14.16 -11.27 -19.97
N LYS A 48 15.35 -11.87 -19.87
CA LYS A 48 16.60 -11.28 -20.39
C LYS A 48 16.62 -11.10 -21.91
N ASN A 49 15.89 -11.94 -22.62
CA ASN A 49 15.86 -11.96 -24.09
C ASN A 49 14.67 -11.19 -24.67
N SER A 50 13.90 -10.49 -23.84
CA SER A 50 12.78 -9.69 -24.30
C SER A 50 13.24 -8.52 -25.18
N PRO A 51 12.49 -8.16 -26.25
CA PRO A 51 12.72 -6.93 -26.99
C PRO A 51 12.38 -5.67 -26.17
N ILE A 52 11.59 -5.80 -25.10
CA ILE A 52 11.30 -4.71 -24.17
C ILE A 52 12.58 -4.38 -23.40
N PRO A 53 12.99 -3.10 -23.30
CA PRO A 53 14.18 -2.69 -22.58
C PRO A 53 14.18 -3.23 -21.14
N ASN A 54 15.25 -3.94 -20.78
CA ASN A 54 15.34 -4.59 -19.49
C ASN A 54 16.77 -4.57 -18.90
N ILE A 55 16.85 -4.75 -17.60
CA ILE A 55 18.09 -4.92 -16.84
C ILE A 55 18.08 -6.35 -16.29
N ASN A 56 18.80 -7.26 -16.93
CA ASN A 56 18.84 -8.67 -16.55
C ASN A 56 17.46 -9.38 -16.49
N GLY A 57 16.49 -8.91 -17.28
CA GLY A 57 15.14 -9.44 -17.32
C GLY A 57 14.11 -8.60 -16.57
N TYR A 58 14.52 -7.71 -15.68
CA TYR A 58 13.63 -6.73 -15.04
C TYR A 58 13.30 -5.61 -16.01
N ARG A 59 12.04 -5.28 -16.16
CA ARG A 59 11.60 -4.21 -17.05
C ARG A 59 12.22 -2.88 -16.61
N LYS A 60 13.00 -2.24 -17.50
CA LYS A 60 13.88 -1.12 -17.15
C LYS A 60 13.09 0.11 -16.70
N ASP A 61 12.06 0.50 -17.43
CA ASP A 61 11.22 1.66 -17.14
C ASP A 61 10.49 1.52 -15.78
N VAL A 62 9.93 0.33 -15.51
CA VAL A 62 9.30 0.00 -14.23
C VAL A 62 10.32 0.05 -13.09
N PHE A 63 11.49 -0.57 -13.29
CA PHE A 63 12.57 -0.54 -12.30
C PHE A 63 12.99 0.90 -11.94
N GLU A 64 13.21 1.76 -12.95
CA GLU A 64 13.61 3.15 -12.75
C GLU A 64 12.53 3.95 -12.01
N ALA A 65 11.25 3.72 -12.33
CA ALA A 65 10.13 4.35 -11.64
C ALA A 65 10.04 3.93 -10.17
N LEU A 66 10.21 2.64 -9.87
CA LEU A 66 10.20 2.13 -8.48
C LEU A 66 11.43 2.61 -7.69
N LYS A 67 12.58 2.70 -8.33
CA LYS A 67 13.80 3.26 -7.72
C LYS A 67 13.59 4.73 -7.30
N LYS A 68 12.94 5.52 -8.14
CA LYS A 68 12.60 6.93 -7.86
C LYS A 68 11.61 7.07 -6.69
N LEU A 69 10.71 6.12 -6.49
CA LEU A 69 9.80 6.09 -5.33
C LEU A 69 10.50 5.76 -4.01
N HIS A 70 11.75 5.31 -4.04
CA HIS A 70 12.43 4.79 -2.86
C HIS A 70 11.57 3.74 -2.15
N VAL A 71 11.04 2.75 -2.93
CA VAL A 71 10.20 1.67 -2.39
C VAL A 71 10.89 1.03 -1.19
N PRO A 72 10.31 1.07 0.01
CA PRO A 72 11.02 0.62 1.22
C PRO A 72 10.91 -0.87 1.47
N VAL A 73 9.81 -1.48 1.02
CA VAL A 73 9.54 -2.90 1.16
C VAL A 73 8.66 -3.38 0.00
N LEU A 74 8.97 -4.56 -0.51
CA LEU A 74 8.18 -5.22 -1.55
C LEU A 74 7.75 -6.60 -1.05
N ARG A 75 6.44 -6.87 -1.04
CA ARG A 75 5.83 -8.13 -0.63
C ARG A 75 5.62 -9.04 -1.84
N TRP A 76 5.96 -10.35 -1.70
CA TRP A 76 5.92 -11.38 -2.75
C TRP A 76 5.90 -12.79 -2.09
N PRO A 77 5.43 -13.88 -2.70
CA PRO A 77 4.94 -14.05 -4.06
C PRO A 77 3.45 -13.78 -4.26
N GLY A 78 2.75 -13.42 -3.21
CA GLY A 78 1.32 -13.16 -3.22
C GLY A 78 0.83 -12.85 -1.81
N GLY A 79 -0.39 -12.63 -1.79
CA GLY A 79 -1.73 -12.94 -1.45
C GLY A 79 -2.10 -14.42 -1.60
N CYS A 80 -3.27 -14.65 -2.17
CA CYS A 80 -3.79 -16.02 -2.32
C CYS A 80 -2.84 -16.96 -3.08
N PHE A 81 -2.09 -16.45 -4.05
CA PHE A 81 -1.11 -17.26 -4.77
C PHE A 81 -0.02 -17.82 -3.85
N ALA A 82 0.34 -17.15 -2.75
CA ALA A 82 1.39 -17.61 -1.84
C ALA A 82 1.07 -18.99 -1.23
N ASP A 83 -0.20 -19.30 -1.01
CA ASP A 83 -0.63 -20.55 -0.39
C ASP A 83 -0.78 -21.73 -1.37
N ASP A 84 -0.59 -21.46 -2.68
CA ASP A 84 -0.40 -22.47 -3.75
C ASP A 84 1.06 -22.54 -4.24
N TYR A 85 1.93 -21.62 -3.79
CA TYR A 85 3.30 -21.50 -4.30
C TYR A 85 4.28 -22.43 -3.58
N HIS A 86 4.93 -23.31 -4.35
CA HIS A 86 6.02 -24.17 -3.89
C HIS A 86 7.36 -23.58 -4.35
N TRP A 87 8.11 -22.96 -3.45
CA TRP A 87 9.27 -22.14 -3.77
C TRP A 87 10.40 -22.87 -4.54
N MET A 88 10.50 -24.19 -4.38
CA MET A 88 11.48 -25.00 -5.12
C MET A 88 11.21 -25.02 -6.62
N ASP A 89 9.98 -24.81 -7.06
CA ASP A 89 9.61 -24.72 -8.47
C ASP A 89 10.16 -23.43 -9.12
N GLY A 90 10.46 -22.41 -8.32
CA GLY A 90 10.99 -21.11 -8.77
C GLY A 90 12.49 -20.94 -8.60
N ILE A 91 13.28 -22.01 -8.45
CA ILE A 91 14.74 -21.96 -8.32
C ILE A 91 15.46 -22.84 -9.36
N GLY A 92 16.77 -22.70 -9.45
CA GLY A 92 17.58 -23.40 -10.44
C GLY A 92 17.45 -22.82 -11.87
N PRO A 93 17.94 -23.53 -12.90
CA PRO A 93 17.90 -23.06 -14.28
C PRO A 93 16.45 -22.82 -14.74
N GLN A 94 16.13 -21.63 -15.23
CA GLN A 94 14.76 -21.24 -15.62
C GLN A 94 14.12 -22.21 -16.63
N SER A 95 14.92 -22.74 -17.57
CA SER A 95 14.43 -23.71 -18.56
C SER A 95 14.03 -25.09 -18.00
N GLN A 96 14.34 -25.35 -16.73
CA GLN A 96 14.02 -26.61 -16.04
C GLN A 96 12.95 -26.44 -14.97
N ARG A 97 12.50 -25.20 -14.74
CA ARG A 97 11.46 -24.93 -13.75
C ARG A 97 10.10 -25.44 -14.24
N PRO A 98 9.32 -26.14 -13.42
CA PRO A 98 8.00 -26.59 -13.84
C PRO A 98 7.05 -25.40 -13.97
N SER A 99 6.12 -25.48 -14.92
CA SER A 99 5.01 -24.58 -15.00
C SER A 99 3.90 -25.03 -14.03
N LEU A 100 3.14 -24.07 -13.53
CA LEU A 100 1.96 -24.35 -12.74
C LEU A 100 0.75 -23.55 -13.26
N ARG A 101 -0.45 -24.05 -12.99
CA ARG A 101 -1.67 -23.30 -13.26
C ARG A 101 -1.99 -22.43 -12.05
N ASN A 102 -2.16 -21.15 -12.28
CA ASN A 102 -2.61 -20.21 -11.26
C ASN A 102 -4.13 -20.38 -11.04
N ASN A 103 -4.51 -21.16 -10.04
CA ASN A 103 -5.92 -21.49 -9.76
C ASN A 103 -6.65 -20.30 -9.12
N ASN A 104 -5.95 -19.40 -8.49
CA ASN A 104 -6.54 -18.21 -7.86
C ASN A 104 -6.87 -17.12 -8.87
N TRP A 105 -6.01 -16.94 -9.90
CA TRP A 105 -6.08 -15.77 -10.76
C TRP A 105 -6.10 -16.15 -12.25
N GLY A 106 -7.27 -16.07 -12.86
CA GLY A 106 -7.47 -16.22 -14.29
C GLY A 106 -7.14 -17.59 -14.91
N GLY A 107 -6.71 -18.57 -14.14
CA GLY A 107 -6.30 -19.89 -14.63
C GLY A 107 -5.07 -19.88 -15.52
N THR A 108 -4.26 -18.82 -15.46
CA THR A 108 -3.06 -18.61 -16.27
C THR A 108 -1.97 -19.63 -15.94
N ILE A 109 -1.17 -19.98 -16.93
CA ILE A 109 0.01 -20.84 -16.72
C ILE A 109 1.20 -19.95 -16.35
N GLU A 110 1.71 -20.13 -15.15
CA GLU A 110 2.91 -19.49 -14.64
C GLU A 110 4.13 -20.35 -15.02
N ASP A 111 5.15 -19.76 -15.64
CA ASP A 111 6.35 -20.49 -16.10
C ASP A 111 7.47 -20.56 -15.06
N ASN A 112 7.27 -19.93 -13.90
CA ASN A 112 8.23 -19.83 -12.81
C ASN A 112 9.59 -19.21 -13.20
N SER A 113 9.68 -18.47 -14.31
CA SER A 113 10.91 -17.78 -14.68
C SER A 113 11.28 -16.64 -13.73
N PHE A 114 10.32 -16.18 -12.93
CA PHE A 114 10.53 -15.26 -11.81
C PHE A 114 10.27 -15.99 -10.49
N GLY A 115 11.33 -16.22 -9.71
CA GLY A 115 11.26 -16.91 -8.44
C GLY A 115 12.11 -16.24 -7.37
N THR A 116 12.60 -17.02 -6.41
CA THR A 116 13.34 -16.51 -5.24
C THR A 116 14.53 -15.63 -5.62
N HIS A 117 15.36 -16.07 -6.57
CA HIS A 117 16.54 -15.32 -7.00
C HIS A 117 16.16 -14.01 -7.68
N GLU A 118 15.23 -14.06 -8.61
CA GLU A 118 14.78 -12.89 -9.36
C GLU A 118 14.15 -11.87 -8.42
N PHE A 119 13.32 -12.30 -7.47
CA PHE A 119 12.69 -11.40 -6.51
C PHE A 119 13.71 -10.74 -5.55
N LEU A 120 14.56 -11.55 -4.90
CA LEU A 120 15.50 -11.02 -3.91
C LEU A 120 16.59 -10.15 -4.55
N ASN A 121 17.02 -10.46 -5.77
CA ASN A 121 17.95 -9.62 -6.52
C ASN A 121 17.27 -8.29 -6.92
N LEU A 122 15.99 -8.28 -7.29
CA LEU A 122 15.23 -7.06 -7.53
C LEU A 122 15.20 -6.17 -6.27
N CYS A 123 14.94 -6.76 -5.11
CA CYS A 123 14.94 -6.03 -3.84
C CYS A 123 16.32 -5.41 -3.54
N GLU A 124 17.41 -6.15 -3.74
CA GLU A 124 18.78 -5.61 -3.58
C GLU A 124 19.05 -4.44 -4.54
N MET A 125 18.64 -4.55 -5.82
CA MET A 125 18.82 -3.48 -6.81
C MET A 125 17.99 -2.23 -6.49
N LEU A 126 16.79 -2.40 -5.96
CA LEU A 126 15.91 -1.32 -5.51
C LEU A 126 16.35 -0.71 -4.17
N ASP A 127 17.20 -1.38 -3.40
CA ASP A 127 17.54 -1.05 -2.01
C ASP A 127 16.29 -1.06 -1.10
N CYS A 128 15.45 -2.09 -1.27
CA CYS A 128 14.25 -2.29 -0.47
C CYS A 128 14.30 -3.61 0.32
N GLU A 129 13.58 -3.66 1.43
CA GLU A 129 13.45 -4.89 2.21
C GLU A 129 12.49 -5.87 1.50
N PRO A 130 12.87 -7.15 1.34
CA PRO A 130 11.91 -8.16 0.91
C PRO A 130 10.93 -8.52 2.04
N TYR A 131 9.66 -8.69 1.69
CA TYR A 131 8.64 -9.30 2.53
C TYR A 131 8.15 -10.58 1.83
N ILE A 132 8.54 -11.72 2.37
CA ILE A 132 8.18 -13.04 1.83
C ILE A 132 6.90 -13.53 2.48
N SER A 133 5.89 -13.87 1.67
CA SER A 133 4.67 -14.55 2.12
C SER A 133 4.88 -16.07 2.05
N GLY A 134 4.89 -16.73 3.20
CA GLY A 134 5.10 -18.18 3.30
C GLY A 134 3.80 -18.96 3.14
N ASN A 135 3.88 -20.14 2.53
CA ASN A 135 2.77 -21.02 2.23
C ASN A 135 2.37 -21.86 3.47
N VAL A 136 1.26 -21.53 4.12
CA VAL A 136 0.65 -22.31 5.20
C VAL A 136 -0.52 -23.16 4.68
N GLY A 137 -1.12 -22.77 3.55
CA GLY A 137 -2.28 -23.43 2.96
C GLY A 137 -1.95 -24.83 2.44
N SER A 138 -1.15 -24.94 1.38
CA SER A 138 -0.76 -26.22 0.78
C SER A 138 0.67 -26.67 1.12
N GLY A 139 1.50 -25.75 1.67
CA GLY A 139 2.89 -26.02 2.00
C GLY A 139 3.10 -26.81 3.28
N THR A 140 4.32 -27.25 3.49
CA THR A 140 4.72 -27.97 4.71
C THR A 140 5.66 -27.13 5.57
N VAL A 141 5.69 -27.43 6.88
CA VAL A 141 6.64 -26.82 7.82
C VAL A 141 8.10 -26.98 7.37
N LYS A 142 8.43 -28.16 6.85
CA LYS A 142 9.78 -28.46 6.34
C LYS A 142 10.11 -27.58 5.15
N GLU A 143 9.21 -27.46 4.20
CA GLU A 143 9.37 -26.65 2.99
C GLU A 143 9.63 -25.16 3.35
N MET A 144 8.83 -24.59 4.22
CA MET A 144 8.99 -23.21 4.66
C MET A 144 10.32 -23.00 5.42
N ALA A 145 10.68 -23.91 6.32
CA ALA A 145 11.94 -23.86 7.04
C ALA A 145 13.15 -23.96 6.10
N GLN A 146 13.08 -24.81 5.08
CA GLN A 146 14.10 -24.94 4.05
C GLN A 146 14.21 -23.69 3.18
N TRP A 147 13.10 -23.00 2.91
CA TRP A 147 13.13 -21.75 2.16
C TRP A 147 13.87 -20.64 2.93
N VAL A 148 13.59 -20.50 4.23
CA VAL A 148 14.31 -19.55 5.08
C VAL A 148 15.81 -19.89 5.14
N GLU A 149 16.16 -21.17 5.29
CA GLU A 149 17.56 -21.62 5.27
C GLU A 149 18.23 -21.32 3.93
N TYR A 150 17.54 -21.60 2.81
CA TYR A 150 18.02 -21.32 1.46
C TYR A 150 18.35 -19.85 1.25
N MET A 151 17.46 -18.98 1.66
CA MET A 151 17.61 -17.53 1.46
C MET A 151 18.68 -16.92 2.38
N THR A 152 18.76 -17.38 3.64
CA THR A 152 19.40 -16.58 4.70
C THR A 152 20.58 -17.26 5.40
N SER A 153 20.89 -18.54 5.13
CA SER A 153 22.02 -19.22 5.74
C SER A 153 23.31 -19.05 4.93
N ASP A 154 24.37 -18.54 5.56
CA ASP A 154 25.73 -18.53 4.99
C ASP A 154 26.59 -19.73 5.44
N GLY A 155 26.04 -20.61 6.30
CA GLY A 155 26.70 -21.82 6.76
C GLY A 155 26.88 -22.87 5.66
N ASP A 156 27.55 -23.97 6.02
CA ASP A 156 27.66 -25.15 5.14
C ASP A 156 26.45 -26.09 5.37
N THR A 157 25.26 -25.62 5.03
CA THR A 157 24.01 -26.35 5.15
C THR A 157 23.52 -26.85 3.80
N PRO A 158 22.65 -27.88 3.75
CA PRO A 158 22.14 -28.40 2.48
C PRO A 158 21.49 -27.33 1.61
N MET A 159 20.66 -26.45 2.19
CA MET A 159 19.97 -25.42 1.43
C MET A 159 20.90 -24.27 1.02
N ALA A 160 21.90 -23.92 1.83
CA ALA A 160 22.93 -22.97 1.44
C ALA A 160 23.81 -23.50 0.29
N ARG A 161 24.15 -24.81 0.30
CA ARG A 161 24.84 -25.46 -0.83
C ARG A 161 24.00 -25.43 -2.10
N LEU A 162 22.69 -25.72 -2.00
CA LEU A 162 21.79 -25.67 -3.13
C LEU A 162 21.68 -24.25 -3.71
N ARG A 163 21.60 -23.20 -2.85
CA ARG A 163 21.65 -21.80 -3.30
C ARG A 163 22.92 -21.49 -4.10
N ARG A 164 24.08 -21.95 -3.60
CA ARG A 164 25.37 -21.76 -4.29
C ARG A 164 25.40 -22.49 -5.63
N GLN A 165 24.91 -23.71 -5.71
CA GLN A 165 24.75 -24.46 -6.96
C GLN A 165 23.87 -23.72 -7.96
N ASN A 166 22.86 -22.99 -7.48
CA ASN A 166 21.98 -22.15 -8.28
C ASN A 166 22.57 -20.75 -8.57
N GLY A 167 23.87 -20.55 -8.32
CA GLY A 167 24.61 -19.35 -8.74
C GLY A 167 24.63 -18.18 -7.75
N ARG A 168 24.15 -18.37 -6.51
CA ARG A 168 24.21 -17.32 -5.48
C ARG A 168 25.08 -17.77 -4.29
N GLU A 169 26.26 -17.17 -4.19
CA GLU A 169 27.24 -17.52 -3.16
C GLU A 169 26.78 -17.05 -1.75
N LYS A 170 26.52 -15.74 -1.60
CA LYS A 170 26.14 -15.15 -0.33
C LYS A 170 24.63 -15.24 -0.09
N ALA A 171 24.24 -15.44 1.17
CA ALA A 171 22.85 -15.30 1.59
C ALA A 171 22.30 -13.90 1.29
N TRP A 172 20.99 -13.82 1.09
CA TRP A 172 20.31 -12.54 1.13
C TRP A 172 19.97 -12.16 2.57
N LYS A 173 19.68 -10.90 2.76
CA LYS A 173 19.11 -10.39 3.98
C LYS A 173 17.58 -10.36 3.82
N VAL A 174 16.88 -11.18 4.58
CA VAL A 174 15.42 -11.23 4.60
C VAL A 174 14.94 -10.89 6.00
N LYS A 175 14.28 -9.75 6.14
CA LYS A 175 13.77 -9.28 7.43
C LYS A 175 12.32 -9.73 7.64
N TYR A 176 11.43 -9.45 6.71
CA TYR A 176 10.00 -9.67 6.87
C TYR A 176 9.58 -11.02 6.31
N PHE A 177 8.90 -11.80 7.14
CA PHE A 177 8.40 -13.12 6.74
C PHE A 177 6.99 -13.35 7.28
N GLY A 178 6.03 -13.47 6.37
CA GLY A 178 4.64 -13.81 6.65
C GLY A 178 4.45 -15.31 6.79
N ILE A 179 3.82 -15.74 7.85
CA ILE A 179 3.43 -17.14 8.10
C ILE A 179 1.97 -17.28 7.70
N GLY A 180 1.73 -17.52 6.41
CA GLY A 180 0.41 -17.58 5.79
C GLY A 180 -0.09 -16.22 5.28
N ASN A 181 -1.16 -16.29 4.49
CA ASN A 181 -1.91 -15.16 3.97
C ASN A 181 -3.40 -15.49 4.00
N GLU A 182 -4.26 -14.55 4.43
CA GLU A 182 -5.73 -14.71 4.42
C GLU A 182 -6.19 -16.11 4.84
N ALA A 183 -5.64 -16.61 5.95
CA ALA A 183 -5.85 -17.98 6.40
C ALA A 183 -7.33 -18.28 6.71
N TRP A 184 -8.14 -17.26 6.93
CA TRP A 184 -9.60 -17.33 7.06
C TRP A 184 -10.32 -17.60 5.71
N GLY A 185 -9.65 -17.38 4.59
CA GLY A 185 -10.16 -17.53 3.23
C GLY A 185 -9.25 -18.39 2.36
N CYS A 186 -8.70 -17.82 1.29
CA CYS A 186 -7.88 -18.55 0.31
C CYS A 186 -6.63 -19.22 0.90
N GLY A 187 -6.13 -18.74 2.03
CA GLY A 187 -4.98 -19.32 2.73
C GLY A 187 -5.29 -20.55 3.59
N GLY A 188 -6.45 -21.19 3.41
CA GLY A 188 -6.75 -22.46 4.07
C GLY A 188 -8.12 -22.57 4.72
N ASN A 189 -8.94 -21.51 4.66
CA ASN A 189 -10.30 -21.48 5.22
C ASN A 189 -10.35 -21.94 6.70
N MET A 190 -9.45 -21.39 7.51
CA MET A 190 -9.22 -21.77 8.90
C MET A 190 -10.06 -20.91 9.86
N THR A 191 -10.33 -21.44 11.06
CA THR A 191 -10.73 -20.62 12.21
C THR A 191 -9.50 -19.94 12.82
N PRO A 192 -9.65 -18.82 13.56
CA PRO A 192 -8.50 -18.14 14.17
C PRO A 192 -7.78 -19.04 15.20
N GLU A 193 -8.51 -19.96 15.88
CA GLU A 193 -7.93 -20.93 16.80
C GLU A 193 -7.02 -21.91 16.05
N TYR A 194 -7.53 -22.50 14.97
CA TYR A 194 -6.78 -23.48 14.17
C TYR A 194 -5.56 -22.82 13.51
N TYR A 195 -5.75 -21.63 12.93
CA TYR A 195 -4.61 -20.87 12.39
C TYR A 195 -3.55 -20.57 13.46
N SER A 196 -3.96 -20.20 14.67
CA SER A 196 -3.02 -19.96 15.77
C SER A 196 -2.18 -21.21 16.10
N ASP A 197 -2.76 -22.40 16.02
CA ASP A 197 -2.05 -23.66 16.24
C ASP A 197 -1.12 -24.01 15.07
N GLU A 198 -1.55 -23.79 13.82
CA GLU A 198 -0.69 -23.90 12.64
C GLU A 198 0.46 -22.87 12.70
N TYR A 199 0.19 -21.60 13.00
CA TYR A 199 1.22 -20.59 13.19
C TYR A 199 2.29 -21.04 14.21
N ARG A 200 1.87 -21.56 15.38
CA ARG A 200 2.80 -22.05 16.40
C ARG A 200 3.69 -23.18 15.88
N LYS A 201 3.10 -24.11 15.12
CA LYS A 201 3.80 -25.23 14.50
C LYS A 201 4.85 -24.74 13.50
N PHE A 202 4.45 -23.89 12.52
CA PHE A 202 5.37 -23.34 11.54
C PHE A 202 6.44 -22.47 12.19
N ASN A 203 6.07 -21.55 13.07
CA ASN A 203 7.01 -20.65 13.74
C ASN A 203 8.08 -21.39 14.57
N THR A 204 7.75 -22.55 15.11
CA THR A 204 8.72 -23.34 15.90
C THR A 204 9.94 -23.76 15.07
N TYR A 205 9.74 -24.01 13.77
CA TYR A 205 10.80 -24.47 12.87
C TYR A 205 11.38 -23.37 11.98
N LEU A 206 10.78 -22.19 11.93
CA LEU A 206 11.35 -21.02 11.28
C LEU A 206 12.44 -20.40 12.17
N ARG A 207 13.66 -20.85 12.00
CA ARG A 207 14.78 -20.41 12.81
C ARG A 207 15.54 -19.27 12.14
N ASP A 208 15.97 -18.31 12.92
CA ASP A 208 16.91 -17.29 12.47
C ASP A 208 18.23 -17.96 12.05
N GLN A 209 18.81 -17.51 10.95
CA GLN A 209 20.07 -18.01 10.40
C GLN A 209 21.20 -17.01 10.67
N GLY A 210 22.12 -17.35 11.56
CA GLY A 210 23.24 -16.49 11.89
C GLY A 210 22.82 -15.09 12.35
N ALA A 211 23.28 -14.08 11.63
CA ALA A 211 22.95 -12.67 11.90
C ALA A 211 21.57 -12.26 11.35
N ASN A 212 20.97 -13.05 10.46
CA ASN A 212 19.65 -12.74 9.90
C ASN A 212 18.55 -13.03 10.92
N LYS A 213 17.83 -11.99 11.32
CA LYS A 213 16.69 -12.06 12.24
C LYS A 213 15.40 -11.81 11.49
N LEU A 214 14.47 -12.75 11.61
CA LEU A 214 13.15 -12.64 10.98
C LEU A 214 12.21 -11.79 11.84
N TYR A 215 11.53 -10.87 11.21
CA TYR A 215 10.32 -10.22 11.72
C TYR A 215 9.12 -11.05 11.23
N ARG A 216 8.58 -11.88 12.12
CA ARG A 216 7.53 -12.86 11.82
C ARG A 216 6.17 -12.20 11.89
N ILE A 217 5.40 -12.35 10.82
CA ILE A 217 4.10 -11.71 10.64
C ILE A 217 3.05 -12.81 10.60
N ALA A 218 2.04 -12.73 11.47
CA ALA A 218 0.90 -13.61 11.42
C ALA A 218 -0.13 -13.13 10.39
N SER A 219 -0.78 -14.07 9.68
CA SER A 219 -1.94 -13.78 8.85
C SER A 219 -3.08 -13.27 9.73
N GLY A 220 -3.39 -12.00 9.59
CA GLY A 220 -4.36 -11.29 10.41
C GLY A 220 -5.74 -11.21 9.78
N ALA A 221 -6.55 -10.31 10.32
CA ALA A 221 -7.94 -10.14 9.98
C ALA A 221 -8.19 -9.48 8.62
N SER A 222 -9.37 -9.73 8.06
CA SER A 222 -9.97 -8.86 7.05
C SER A 222 -10.92 -7.89 7.72
N ASP A 223 -10.83 -6.62 7.33
CA ASP A 223 -11.78 -5.56 7.69
C ASP A 223 -12.17 -5.56 9.19
N TYR A 224 -13.40 -5.95 9.48
CA TYR A 224 -14.06 -5.85 10.78
C TYR A 224 -14.00 -7.14 11.60
N ASP A 225 -13.21 -8.15 11.21
CA ASP A 225 -13.08 -9.39 12.00
C ASP A 225 -12.18 -9.18 13.24
N TYR A 226 -12.70 -8.47 14.19
CA TYR A 226 -12.02 -8.18 15.46
C TYR A 226 -11.78 -9.43 16.31
N ASN A 227 -12.63 -10.47 16.15
CA ASN A 227 -12.44 -11.73 16.84
C ASN A 227 -11.17 -12.44 16.39
N TRP A 228 -10.84 -12.37 15.10
CA TRP A 228 -9.60 -12.94 14.57
C TRP A 228 -8.38 -12.34 15.29
N THR A 229 -8.28 -11.02 15.34
CA THR A 229 -7.18 -10.34 16.03
C THR A 229 -7.15 -10.66 17.53
N LYS A 230 -8.31 -10.70 18.19
CA LYS A 230 -8.40 -11.05 19.61
C LYS A 230 -7.82 -12.42 19.90
N VAL A 231 -8.24 -13.45 19.15
CA VAL A 231 -7.78 -14.83 19.33
C VAL A 231 -6.28 -14.95 19.07
N LEU A 232 -5.76 -14.30 18.00
CA LEU A 232 -4.33 -14.31 17.72
C LEU A 232 -3.52 -13.68 18.84
N MET A 233 -3.94 -12.50 19.32
CA MET A 233 -3.23 -11.83 20.43
C MET A 233 -3.24 -12.66 21.72
N GLU A 234 -4.33 -13.37 21.99
CA GLU A 234 -4.43 -14.26 23.16
C GLU A 234 -3.56 -15.52 23.04
N LYS A 235 -3.52 -16.15 21.86
CA LYS A 235 -2.85 -17.45 21.67
C LYS A 235 -1.39 -17.35 21.24
N ILE A 236 -1.04 -16.36 20.43
CA ILE A 236 0.29 -16.24 19.79
C ILE A 236 0.90 -14.84 19.87
N GLY A 237 0.30 -13.87 20.55
CA GLY A 237 0.77 -12.48 20.59
C GLY A 237 2.23 -12.33 21.01
N ASN A 238 2.73 -13.20 21.91
CA ASN A 238 4.11 -13.22 22.34
C ASN A 238 5.08 -13.99 21.41
N ARG A 239 4.60 -14.48 20.27
CA ARG A 239 5.37 -15.29 19.31
C ARG A 239 5.51 -14.64 17.94
N MET A 240 4.85 -13.51 17.72
CA MET A 240 4.89 -12.74 16.48
C MET A 240 5.41 -11.33 16.74
N GLN A 241 6.02 -10.73 15.72
CA GLN A 241 6.43 -9.33 15.75
C GLN A 241 5.43 -8.43 15.05
N GLY A 242 4.58 -9.02 14.20
CA GLY A 242 3.51 -8.29 13.50
C GLY A 242 2.31 -9.17 13.22
N VAL A 243 1.17 -8.50 13.06
CA VAL A 243 -0.08 -9.12 12.59
C VAL A 243 -0.61 -8.31 11.41
N SER A 244 -1.01 -9.00 10.34
CA SER A 244 -1.53 -8.34 9.15
C SER A 244 -2.97 -7.84 9.34
N LEU A 245 -3.36 -6.88 8.51
CA LEU A 245 -4.73 -6.40 8.36
C LEU A 245 -4.95 -6.08 6.89
N HIS A 246 -6.01 -6.62 6.30
CA HIS A 246 -6.43 -6.31 4.94
C HIS A 246 -7.65 -5.41 4.96
N TYR A 247 -7.64 -4.36 4.13
CA TYR A 247 -8.77 -3.45 3.97
C TYR A 247 -8.82 -2.88 2.56
N TYR A 248 -9.88 -3.19 1.83
CA TYR A 248 -10.10 -2.65 0.50
C TYR A 248 -11.26 -1.64 0.46
N THR A 249 -11.05 -0.55 -0.25
CA THR A 249 -12.12 0.39 -0.62
C THR A 249 -12.87 -0.20 -1.82
N CYS A 250 -13.94 -0.92 -1.55
CA CYS A 250 -14.79 -1.54 -2.56
C CYS A 250 -16.26 -1.53 -2.12
N SER A 251 -17.18 -1.72 -3.07
CA SER A 251 -18.63 -1.69 -2.83
C SER A 251 -19.18 -2.99 -2.21
N GLY A 252 -18.39 -4.05 -2.23
CA GLY A 252 -18.73 -5.38 -1.73
C GLY A 252 -17.96 -6.47 -2.48
N TRP A 253 -18.16 -7.71 -2.07
CA TRP A 253 -17.43 -8.85 -2.66
C TRP A 253 -18.25 -9.59 -3.73
N ASP A 254 -19.57 -9.39 -3.74
CA ASP A 254 -20.48 -9.99 -4.71
C ASP A 254 -20.86 -8.98 -5.80
N GLY A 255 -20.85 -9.41 -7.06
CA GLY A 255 -21.25 -8.62 -8.22
C GLY A 255 -20.26 -7.53 -8.60
N SER A 256 -20.73 -6.56 -9.39
CA SER A 256 -19.94 -5.43 -9.87
C SER A 256 -19.54 -4.51 -8.74
N LYS A 257 -18.28 -4.07 -8.76
CA LYS A 257 -17.71 -3.09 -7.82
C LYS A 257 -17.74 -1.66 -8.38
N GLY A 258 -18.17 -1.51 -9.63
CA GLY A 258 -18.19 -0.25 -10.36
C GLY A 258 -16.91 0.06 -11.13
N SER A 259 -17.02 0.96 -12.09
CA SER A 259 -15.91 1.34 -12.95
C SER A 259 -14.84 2.15 -12.22
N ALA A 260 -13.59 1.90 -12.57
CA ALA A 260 -12.46 2.69 -12.09
C ALA A 260 -12.48 4.14 -12.59
N ILE A 261 -13.03 4.39 -13.79
CA ILE A 261 -12.95 5.68 -14.49
C ILE A 261 -14.31 6.27 -14.93
N ASN A 262 -15.38 5.50 -14.81
CA ASN A 262 -16.72 5.97 -15.16
C ASN A 262 -17.64 5.91 -13.93
N PHE A 263 -17.62 6.97 -13.14
CA PHE A 263 -18.37 7.09 -11.90
C PHE A 263 -18.96 8.50 -11.74
N ASN A 264 -20.05 8.62 -10.99
CA ASN A 264 -20.68 9.90 -10.68
C ASN A 264 -20.15 10.52 -9.38
N ASN A 265 -20.63 11.72 -9.05
CA ASN A 265 -20.23 12.46 -7.86
C ASN A 265 -20.55 11.72 -6.54
N ASP A 266 -21.69 11.01 -6.48
CA ASP A 266 -22.09 10.25 -5.29
C ASP A 266 -21.15 9.06 -5.06
N GLN A 267 -20.78 8.36 -6.15
CA GLN A 267 -19.80 7.26 -6.11
C GLN A 267 -18.39 7.76 -5.78
N TYR A 268 -18.02 8.96 -6.25
CA TYR A 268 -16.77 9.60 -5.85
C TYR A 268 -16.70 9.83 -4.33
N TYR A 269 -17.68 10.53 -3.78
CA TYR A 269 -17.70 10.79 -2.35
C TYR A 269 -17.88 9.52 -1.51
N TRP A 270 -18.67 8.56 -2.02
CA TRP A 270 -18.79 7.24 -1.38
C TRP A 270 -17.43 6.56 -1.20
N ALA A 271 -16.62 6.53 -2.26
CA ALA A 271 -15.30 5.89 -2.22
C ALA A 271 -14.38 6.52 -1.16
N LEU A 272 -14.40 7.85 -1.05
CA LEU A 272 -13.60 8.57 -0.06
C LEU A 272 -14.10 8.34 1.37
N GLY A 273 -15.42 8.33 1.57
CA GLY A 273 -16.01 8.00 2.86
C GLY A 273 -15.73 6.54 3.26
N LYS A 274 -15.84 5.59 2.31
CA LYS A 274 -15.50 4.17 2.53
C LYS A 274 -14.02 3.99 2.87
N CYS A 275 -13.14 4.70 2.18
CA CYS A 275 -11.71 4.70 2.46
C CYS A 275 -11.42 5.09 3.92
N LEU A 276 -12.06 6.13 4.44
CA LEU A 276 -11.82 6.62 5.81
C LEU A 276 -12.33 5.68 6.92
N GLU A 277 -13.20 4.71 6.61
CA GLU A 277 -13.58 3.67 7.59
C GLU A 277 -12.38 2.84 8.08
N ILE A 278 -11.30 2.81 7.32
CA ILE A 278 -10.05 2.13 7.74
C ILE A 278 -9.53 2.68 9.07
N GLU A 279 -9.78 3.95 9.39
CA GLU A 279 -9.36 4.54 10.66
C GLU A 279 -10.10 3.91 11.85
N ASP A 280 -11.40 3.68 11.72
CA ASP A 280 -12.21 3.03 12.77
C ASP A 280 -11.82 1.54 12.90
N VAL A 281 -11.53 0.89 11.78
CA VAL A 281 -11.02 -0.49 11.74
C VAL A 281 -9.69 -0.58 12.50
N ILE A 282 -8.72 0.28 12.17
CA ILE A 282 -7.43 0.35 12.86
C ILE A 282 -7.60 0.63 14.34
N LYS A 283 -8.42 1.60 14.74
CA LYS A 283 -8.66 1.95 16.15
C LYS A 283 -9.17 0.76 16.96
N LYS A 284 -10.09 -0.03 16.40
CA LYS A 284 -10.66 -1.19 17.10
C LYS A 284 -9.68 -2.36 17.19
N HIS A 285 -8.96 -2.70 16.10
CA HIS A 285 -7.90 -3.70 16.16
C HIS A 285 -6.79 -3.28 17.13
N LYS A 286 -6.37 -2.01 17.08
CA LYS A 286 -5.38 -1.46 17.99
C LYS A 286 -5.82 -1.58 19.45
N ALA A 287 -7.06 -1.24 19.79
CA ALA A 287 -7.58 -1.36 21.16
C ALA A 287 -7.49 -2.81 21.69
N ILE A 288 -7.82 -3.80 20.85
CA ILE A 288 -7.68 -5.22 21.19
C ILE A 288 -6.22 -5.60 21.40
N MET A 289 -5.32 -5.11 20.54
CA MET A 289 -3.89 -5.36 20.65
C MET A 289 -3.32 -4.73 21.92
N ASP A 290 -3.74 -3.51 22.28
CA ASP A 290 -3.26 -2.75 23.45
C ASP A 290 -3.59 -3.45 24.77
N GLU A 291 -4.71 -4.20 24.84
CA GLU A 291 -5.05 -5.01 26.02
C GLU A 291 -4.02 -6.10 26.33
N LYS A 292 -3.42 -6.72 25.30
CA LYS A 292 -2.47 -7.83 25.44
C LYS A 292 -1.02 -7.40 25.28
N ASP A 293 -0.78 -6.30 24.59
CA ASP A 293 0.54 -5.76 24.27
C ASP A 293 0.59 -4.23 24.47
N PRO A 294 0.48 -3.75 25.72
CA PRO A 294 0.49 -2.31 26.03
C PRO A 294 1.84 -1.64 25.70
N LYS A 295 2.89 -2.40 25.44
CA LYS A 295 4.22 -1.88 25.05
C LYS A 295 4.40 -1.75 23.54
N HIS A 296 3.37 -2.05 22.75
CA HIS A 296 3.39 -1.97 21.29
C HIS A 296 4.55 -2.77 20.66
N GLN A 297 4.82 -3.96 21.17
CA GLN A 297 5.87 -4.85 20.63
C GLN A 297 5.43 -5.54 19.34
N VAL A 298 4.13 -5.80 19.18
CA VAL A 298 3.53 -6.36 17.99
C VAL A 298 3.04 -5.23 17.08
N GLY A 299 3.61 -5.10 15.88
CA GLY A 299 3.16 -4.13 14.88
C GLY A 299 1.85 -4.55 14.21
N LEU A 300 1.01 -3.58 13.86
CA LEU A 300 -0.10 -3.78 12.93
C LEU A 300 0.39 -3.44 11.51
N LEU A 301 0.24 -4.37 10.58
CA LEU A 301 0.68 -4.23 9.20
C LEU A 301 -0.54 -4.26 8.29
N VAL A 302 -0.85 -3.13 7.64
CA VAL A 302 -1.93 -3.06 6.64
C VAL A 302 -1.34 -3.51 5.30
N ASP A 303 -1.01 -4.79 5.20
CA ASP A 303 -0.21 -5.33 4.11
C ASP A 303 -1.00 -5.72 2.85
N GLU A 304 -2.31 -5.44 2.86
CA GLU A 304 -3.15 -5.26 1.67
C GLU A 304 -4.15 -4.14 1.88
N TRP A 305 -4.10 -3.13 1.00
CA TRP A 305 -5.05 -2.02 0.99
C TRP A 305 -5.11 -1.36 -0.39
N GLY A 306 -6.13 -0.58 -0.63
CA GLY A 306 -6.32 0.15 -1.86
C GLY A 306 -7.76 0.09 -2.36
N THR A 307 -7.98 0.53 -3.58
CA THR A 307 -9.27 0.45 -4.27
C THR A 307 -9.39 -0.85 -5.06
N TRP A 308 -10.59 -1.42 -5.05
CA TRP A 308 -10.91 -2.59 -5.87
C TRP A 308 -12.18 -2.31 -6.66
N TRP A 309 -11.99 -2.03 -7.95
CA TRP A 309 -13.06 -1.79 -8.92
C TRP A 309 -13.20 -2.97 -9.87
N ASP A 310 -14.15 -2.88 -10.78
CA ASP A 310 -14.28 -3.85 -11.87
C ASP A 310 -13.04 -3.78 -12.79
N GLU A 311 -12.68 -4.92 -13.36
CA GLU A 311 -11.62 -5.02 -14.36
C GLU A 311 -11.94 -4.19 -15.59
N GLU A 312 -10.93 -3.62 -16.23
CA GLU A 312 -11.14 -2.88 -17.48
C GLU A 312 -11.68 -3.79 -18.57
N PRO A 313 -12.68 -3.34 -19.35
CA PRO A 313 -13.26 -4.11 -20.44
C PRO A 313 -12.21 -4.59 -21.44
N GLY A 314 -12.29 -5.87 -21.82
CA GLY A 314 -11.39 -6.48 -22.80
C GLY A 314 -10.11 -7.07 -22.20
N THR A 315 -9.91 -6.98 -20.88
CA THR A 315 -8.83 -7.65 -20.17
C THR A 315 -9.24 -9.08 -19.77
N ILE A 316 -8.26 -9.89 -19.35
CA ILE A 316 -8.49 -11.27 -18.94
C ILE A 316 -9.16 -11.26 -17.56
N SER A 317 -10.31 -11.92 -17.42
CA SER A 317 -11.03 -12.02 -16.15
C SER A 317 -10.21 -12.75 -15.07
N GLY A 318 -10.19 -12.20 -13.88
CA GLY A 318 -9.38 -12.67 -12.76
C GLY A 318 -7.94 -12.14 -12.76
N HIS A 319 -7.57 -11.29 -13.72
CA HIS A 319 -6.29 -10.59 -13.73
C HIS A 319 -6.34 -9.24 -12.99
N LEU A 320 -7.52 -8.80 -12.59
CA LEU A 320 -7.77 -7.59 -11.79
C LEU A 320 -7.10 -6.32 -12.36
N TYR A 321 -6.97 -6.24 -13.68
CA TYR A 321 -6.44 -5.05 -14.33
C TYR A 321 -7.48 -3.94 -14.29
N GLN A 322 -7.19 -2.87 -13.57
CA GLN A 322 -8.03 -1.69 -13.48
C GLN A 322 -7.24 -0.42 -13.73
N GLN A 323 -7.90 0.62 -14.26
CA GLN A 323 -7.38 1.97 -14.31
C GLN A 323 -7.38 2.62 -12.92
N ASN A 324 -6.64 3.73 -12.80
CA ASN A 324 -6.55 4.55 -11.60
C ASN A 324 -6.81 6.01 -11.97
N ALA A 325 -7.85 6.60 -11.39
CA ALA A 325 -8.21 8.00 -11.60
C ALA A 325 -7.66 8.91 -10.48
N LEU A 326 -7.89 10.22 -10.59
CA LEU A 326 -7.57 11.18 -9.52
C LEU A 326 -8.32 10.82 -8.21
N ARG A 327 -9.53 10.22 -8.29
CA ARG A 327 -10.23 9.66 -7.12
C ARG A 327 -9.36 8.70 -6.33
N ASP A 328 -8.66 7.78 -7.03
CA ASP A 328 -7.82 6.76 -6.38
C ASP A 328 -6.57 7.38 -5.74
N ALA A 329 -6.03 8.46 -6.33
CA ALA A 329 -4.98 9.24 -5.70
C ALA A 329 -5.45 9.86 -4.36
N PHE A 330 -6.70 10.33 -4.27
CA PHE A 330 -7.24 10.82 -3.00
C PHE A 330 -7.46 9.69 -2.00
N VAL A 331 -7.93 8.52 -2.43
CA VAL A 331 -7.99 7.34 -1.55
C VAL A 331 -6.61 7.02 -0.99
N ALA A 332 -5.56 7.07 -1.81
CA ALA A 332 -4.19 6.83 -1.34
C ALA A 332 -3.74 7.89 -0.32
N SER A 333 -3.93 9.18 -0.61
CA SER A 333 -3.50 10.25 0.31
C SER A 333 -4.26 10.23 1.63
N LEU A 334 -5.57 9.96 1.61
CA LEU A 334 -6.39 9.85 2.82
C LEU A 334 -5.97 8.65 3.67
N SER A 335 -5.74 7.48 3.06
CA SER A 335 -5.26 6.28 3.76
C SER A 335 -3.89 6.49 4.38
N LEU A 336 -2.94 7.07 3.64
CA LEU A 336 -1.60 7.39 4.18
C LEU A 336 -1.68 8.37 5.35
N ASN A 337 -2.55 9.40 5.29
CA ASN A 337 -2.76 10.30 6.42
C ASN A 337 -3.32 9.59 7.65
N VAL A 338 -4.19 8.59 7.47
CA VAL A 338 -4.66 7.73 8.56
C VAL A 338 -3.51 6.91 9.14
N PHE A 339 -2.70 6.26 8.31
CA PHE A 339 -1.56 5.45 8.78
C PHE A 339 -0.55 6.30 9.57
N HIS A 340 -0.31 7.55 9.17
CA HIS A 340 0.56 8.46 9.91
C HIS A 340 0.03 8.77 11.31
N ARG A 341 -1.29 8.99 11.46
CA ARG A 341 -1.90 9.22 12.78
C ARG A 341 -1.77 8.03 13.73
N HIS A 342 -1.65 6.81 13.17
CA HIS A 342 -1.56 5.56 13.93
C HIS A 342 -0.18 4.90 13.86
N THR A 343 0.87 5.65 13.50
CA THR A 343 2.23 5.12 13.31
C THR A 343 2.89 4.60 14.61
N ASP A 344 2.27 4.86 15.76
CA ASP A 344 2.64 4.21 17.02
C ASP A 344 2.40 2.68 16.99
N ARG A 345 1.40 2.19 16.25
CA ARG A 345 1.07 0.77 16.09
C ARG A 345 1.18 0.29 14.65
N VAL A 346 0.79 1.10 13.65
CA VAL A 346 0.92 0.77 12.22
C VAL A 346 2.39 0.88 11.81
N LYS A 347 3.01 -0.25 11.47
CA LYS A 347 4.46 -0.31 11.18
C LYS A 347 4.77 -0.52 9.71
N MET A 348 3.82 -1.01 8.94
CA MET A 348 3.94 -1.26 7.50
C MET A 348 2.57 -1.15 6.85
N ALA A 349 2.56 -0.77 5.59
CA ALA A 349 1.40 -0.89 4.72
C ALA A 349 1.89 -1.23 3.30
N ASN A 350 1.20 -2.15 2.61
CA ASN A 350 1.57 -2.55 1.25
C ASN A 350 0.36 -2.35 0.35
N ILE A 351 0.43 -1.34 -0.51
CA ILE A 351 -0.68 -1.07 -1.44
C ILE A 351 -0.78 -2.18 -2.48
N ALA A 352 -1.97 -2.58 -2.80
CA ALA A 352 -2.28 -3.61 -3.79
C ALA A 352 -2.68 -2.97 -5.14
N GLN A 353 -1.83 -3.13 -6.18
CA GLN A 353 -0.51 -3.76 -6.21
C GLN A 353 0.48 -2.86 -6.96
N VAL A 354 1.74 -3.25 -7.03
CA VAL A 354 2.79 -2.38 -7.58
C VAL A 354 2.64 -2.07 -9.06
N VAL A 355 2.23 -3.07 -9.90
CA VAL A 355 2.07 -2.95 -11.36
C VAL A 355 0.80 -3.67 -11.82
N ASN A 356 0.01 -3.05 -12.69
CA ASN A 356 -1.10 -3.59 -13.47
C ASN A 356 -2.31 -4.13 -12.70
N VAL A 357 -2.25 -4.29 -11.41
CA VAL A 357 -3.28 -4.96 -10.63
C VAL A 357 -3.87 -4.01 -9.61
N LEU A 358 -5.20 -3.93 -9.55
CA LEU A 358 -5.93 -3.09 -8.59
C LEU A 358 -5.46 -1.62 -8.58
N GLN A 359 -5.23 -1.04 -7.41
CA GLN A 359 -4.71 0.33 -7.28
C GLN A 359 -3.19 0.36 -7.48
N SER A 360 -2.74 0.16 -8.70
CA SER A 360 -1.32 0.05 -9.02
C SER A 360 -0.61 1.39 -9.16
N MET A 361 0.71 1.36 -8.95
CA MET A 361 1.57 2.51 -9.22
C MET A 361 1.77 2.73 -10.71
N ILE A 362 1.84 1.65 -11.46
CA ILE A 362 2.27 1.62 -12.86
C ILE A 362 1.32 0.73 -13.64
N LEU A 363 0.95 1.16 -14.84
CA LEU A 363 0.30 0.32 -15.84
C LEU A 363 1.24 0.10 -17.01
N THR A 364 1.34 -1.14 -17.47
CA THR A 364 2.04 -1.50 -18.71
C THR A 364 1.01 -1.92 -19.74
N ASP A 365 1.32 -1.73 -21.02
CA ASP A 365 0.41 -2.17 -22.06
C ASP A 365 0.27 -3.69 -22.08
N GLN A 366 -0.96 -4.15 -22.30
CA GLN A 366 -1.28 -5.59 -22.30
C GLN A 366 -0.95 -6.26 -23.65
N GLU A 367 -0.58 -5.46 -24.65
CA GLU A 367 -0.16 -5.94 -25.98
C GLU A 367 1.34 -6.24 -26.05
N GLY A 368 2.10 -5.92 -25.00
CA GLY A 368 3.53 -6.15 -24.91
C GLY A 368 4.37 -5.24 -25.82
N THR A 369 3.85 -4.06 -26.17
CA THR A 369 4.56 -3.08 -27.03
C THR A 369 5.69 -2.36 -26.29
N GLY A 370 5.76 -2.51 -24.96
CA GLY A 370 6.77 -1.90 -24.10
C GLY A 370 6.40 -0.51 -23.58
N HIS A 371 5.16 -0.07 -23.73
CA HIS A 371 4.69 1.18 -23.14
C HIS A 371 4.36 1.03 -21.65
N MET A 372 4.65 2.06 -20.88
CA MET A 372 4.35 2.19 -19.45
C MET A 372 3.73 3.56 -19.18
N VAL A 373 2.86 3.63 -18.18
CA VAL A 373 2.31 4.88 -17.67
C VAL A 373 2.29 4.89 -16.14
N LEU A 374 2.64 6.02 -15.55
CA LEU A 374 2.53 6.27 -14.11
C LEU A 374 1.10 6.67 -13.78
N THR A 375 0.49 6.02 -12.78
CA THR A 375 -0.87 6.34 -12.36
C THR A 375 -0.90 7.59 -11.47
N PRO A 376 -2.06 8.23 -11.27
CA PRO A 376 -2.18 9.28 -10.25
C PRO A 376 -1.80 8.82 -8.84
N THR A 377 -1.99 7.54 -8.52
CA THR A 377 -1.56 6.93 -7.25
C THR A 377 -0.04 6.94 -7.10
N TYR A 378 0.72 6.64 -8.17
CA TYR A 378 2.19 6.76 -8.15
C TYR A 378 2.64 8.15 -7.70
N HIS A 379 2.01 9.18 -8.24
CA HIS A 379 2.37 10.57 -7.93
C HIS A 379 2.09 10.95 -6.48
N VAL A 380 1.09 10.36 -5.84
CA VAL A 380 0.89 10.53 -4.39
C VAL A 380 2.10 9.96 -3.63
N PHE A 381 2.51 8.74 -3.92
CA PHE A 381 3.66 8.10 -3.27
C PHE A 381 4.96 8.90 -3.50
N GLU A 382 5.16 9.40 -4.73
CA GLU A 382 6.31 10.28 -5.06
C GLU A 382 6.30 11.56 -4.22
N MET A 383 5.16 12.24 -4.13
CA MET A 383 5.03 13.48 -3.36
C MET A 383 5.17 13.26 -1.84
N TYR A 384 4.81 12.05 -1.35
CA TYR A 384 4.91 11.67 0.06
C TYR A 384 6.27 11.10 0.46
N THR A 385 7.23 10.94 -0.46
CA THR A 385 8.59 10.45 -0.13
C THR A 385 9.22 11.17 1.08
N PRO A 386 9.05 12.49 1.30
CA PRO A 386 9.62 13.16 2.47
C PRO A 386 9.07 12.70 3.83
N PHE A 387 7.92 12.02 3.86
CA PHE A 387 7.37 11.46 5.10
C PHE A 387 8.07 10.16 5.54
N GLN A 388 8.79 9.50 4.65
CA GLN A 388 9.50 8.25 4.97
C GLN A 388 10.55 8.50 6.06
N ASP A 389 10.47 7.77 7.16
CA ASP A 389 11.33 7.91 8.34
C ASP A 389 11.26 9.27 9.05
N ALA A 390 10.29 10.12 8.72
CA ALA A 390 10.06 11.39 9.40
C ALA A 390 9.32 11.15 10.75
N THR A 391 9.37 12.15 11.63
CA THR A 391 8.60 12.11 12.89
C THR A 391 7.23 12.74 12.66
N TYR A 392 6.17 11.99 12.93
CA TYR A 392 4.80 12.50 12.82
C TYR A 392 4.60 13.72 13.71
N LEU A 393 3.96 14.75 13.17
CA LEU A 393 3.52 15.93 13.90
C LEU A 393 2.00 15.99 13.87
N PRO A 394 1.34 16.04 15.03
CA PRO A 394 -0.12 16.23 15.06
C PRO A 394 -0.51 17.53 14.35
N ILE A 395 -1.55 17.46 13.56
CA ILE A 395 -2.15 18.60 12.90
C ILE A 395 -3.66 18.54 13.01
N ASP A 396 -4.25 19.51 13.71
CA ASP A 396 -5.68 19.69 13.83
C ASP A 396 -6.17 20.59 12.70
N ILE A 397 -7.26 20.24 12.05
CA ILE A 397 -7.87 21.01 10.97
C ILE A 397 -9.38 21.07 11.16
N ASP A 398 -9.93 22.28 11.15
CA ASP A 398 -11.37 22.54 11.25
C ASP A 398 -12.02 22.43 9.87
N SER A 399 -12.18 21.18 9.42
CA SER A 399 -12.72 20.88 8.09
C SER A 399 -14.26 20.83 8.12
N GLU A 400 -14.87 21.42 7.11
CA GLU A 400 -16.27 21.12 6.77
C GLU A 400 -16.46 19.61 6.59
N ILE A 401 -17.55 19.06 7.17
CA ILE A 401 -17.89 17.64 7.10
C ILE A 401 -19.20 17.50 6.33
N ILE A 402 -19.19 16.74 5.26
CA ILE A 402 -20.40 16.33 4.55
C ILE A 402 -20.83 14.93 4.98
N GLN A 403 -22.13 14.64 4.83
CA GLN A 403 -22.68 13.30 5.09
C GLN A 403 -22.82 12.54 3.78
N VAL A 404 -22.11 11.44 3.65
CA VAL A 404 -22.07 10.63 2.45
C VAL A 404 -22.90 9.38 2.65
N SER A 405 -23.79 9.07 1.69
CA SER A 405 -24.57 7.82 1.72
C SER A 405 -23.65 6.60 1.71
N LYS A 406 -23.98 5.58 2.50
CA LYS A 406 -23.31 4.27 2.45
C LYS A 406 -23.76 3.41 1.26
N ALA A 407 -24.80 3.81 0.54
CA ALA A 407 -25.25 3.10 -0.65
C ALA A 407 -24.44 3.49 -1.88
N TYR A 408 -23.83 2.51 -2.55
CA TYR A 408 -22.98 2.75 -3.73
C TYR A 408 -23.75 2.79 -5.06
N PHE A 409 -24.59 1.78 -5.31
CA PHE A 409 -25.35 1.64 -6.55
C PHE A 409 -26.83 2.00 -6.43
N LYS A 410 -27.28 2.42 -5.25
CA LYS A 410 -28.72 2.54 -4.99
C LYS A 410 -29.30 3.87 -5.45
N GLU A 411 -30.52 3.80 -6.01
CA GLU A 411 -31.36 4.95 -6.22
C GLU A 411 -31.69 5.66 -4.90
N LYS A 412 -31.98 6.96 -4.98
CA LYS A 412 -32.12 7.86 -3.80
C LYS A 412 -33.08 7.35 -2.71
N GLU A 413 -34.10 6.57 -3.05
CA GLU A 413 -35.08 6.05 -2.08
C GLU A 413 -34.49 4.98 -1.15
N ASN A 414 -33.58 4.14 -1.66
CA ASN A 414 -32.92 3.09 -0.89
C ASN A 414 -31.65 3.56 -0.17
N ALA A 415 -31.14 4.75 -0.48
CA ALA A 415 -29.95 5.30 0.14
C ALA A 415 -30.16 5.66 1.62
N LYS A 416 -31.41 6.03 1.99
CA LYS A 416 -31.76 6.41 3.37
C LYS A 416 -31.62 5.24 4.35
N ASP A 417 -31.96 4.03 3.92
CA ASP A 417 -31.90 2.83 4.76
C ASP A 417 -30.47 2.33 4.97
N ALA A 418 -29.55 2.67 4.07
CA ALA A 418 -28.15 2.30 4.18
C ALA A 418 -27.38 3.15 5.23
N GLY A 419 -27.94 4.32 5.60
CA GLY A 419 -27.31 5.28 6.49
C GLY A 419 -26.21 6.13 5.82
N TYR A 420 -25.58 6.97 6.63
CA TYR A 420 -24.58 7.93 6.19
C TYR A 420 -23.29 7.81 6.99
N ARG A 421 -22.19 8.30 6.42
CA ARG A 421 -20.89 8.45 7.08
C ARG A 421 -20.36 9.86 6.91
N PRO A 422 -19.62 10.39 7.90
CA PRO A 422 -18.99 11.69 7.78
C PRO A 422 -17.80 11.63 6.82
N LEU A 423 -17.65 12.66 6.00
CA LEU A 423 -16.46 12.86 5.14
C LEU A 423 -15.97 14.30 5.33
N PRO A 424 -14.81 14.52 5.95
CA PRO A 424 -14.14 15.82 5.96
C PRO A 424 -13.70 16.18 4.53
N LEU A 425 -14.02 17.40 4.08
CA LEU A 425 -13.60 17.89 2.76
C LEU A 425 -12.11 18.21 2.67
N LEU A 426 -11.46 18.45 3.81
CA LEU A 426 -10.01 18.63 3.92
C LEU A 426 -9.42 17.57 4.85
N SER A 427 -8.32 16.98 4.41
CA SER A 427 -7.49 16.09 5.22
C SER A 427 -6.07 16.64 5.27
N ALA A 428 -5.40 16.50 6.41
CA ALA A 428 -4.05 16.97 6.61
C ALA A 428 -3.16 15.90 7.24
N SER A 429 -1.88 15.95 6.93
CA SER A 429 -0.82 15.23 7.65
C SER A 429 0.44 16.07 7.68
N ALA A 430 1.22 15.97 8.75
CA ALA A 430 2.48 16.67 8.87
C ALA A 430 3.54 15.81 9.55
N ALA A 431 4.82 16.07 9.21
CA ALA A 431 5.93 15.38 9.84
C ALA A 431 7.20 16.25 9.81
N LYS A 432 8.10 16.01 10.76
CA LYS A 432 9.44 16.59 10.80
C LYS A 432 10.43 15.61 10.19
N THR A 433 11.08 16.04 9.14
CA THR A 433 12.09 15.25 8.41
C THR A 433 13.43 15.24 9.16
N LYS A 434 14.34 14.36 8.74
CA LYS A 434 15.67 14.23 9.38
C LYS A 434 16.53 15.49 9.26
N ASP A 435 16.34 16.28 8.21
CA ASP A 435 17.06 17.56 8.00
C ASP A 435 16.44 18.74 8.78
N GLY A 436 15.37 18.46 9.57
CA GLY A 436 14.70 19.46 10.39
C GLY A 436 13.58 20.22 9.69
N SER A 437 13.39 20.03 8.39
CA SER A 437 12.25 20.60 7.64
C SER A 437 10.93 20.00 8.14
N VAL A 438 9.83 20.70 7.92
CA VAL A 438 8.48 20.18 8.15
C VAL A 438 7.80 19.96 6.81
N VAL A 439 7.32 18.75 6.58
CA VAL A 439 6.47 18.42 5.44
C VAL A 439 5.01 18.48 5.87
N VAL A 440 4.15 19.09 5.04
CA VAL A 440 2.71 19.20 5.28
C VAL A 440 1.97 18.77 4.01
N ALA A 441 1.09 17.80 4.11
CA ALA A 441 0.18 17.39 3.04
C ALA A 441 -1.23 17.89 3.35
N LEU A 442 -1.89 18.49 2.35
CA LEU A 442 -3.28 18.96 2.43
C LEU A 442 -4.04 18.39 1.23
N THR A 443 -5.08 17.60 1.48
CA THR A 443 -5.96 17.04 0.45
C THR A 443 -7.31 17.70 0.53
N ASN A 444 -7.71 18.41 -0.53
CA ASN A 444 -9.05 18.98 -0.69
C ASN A 444 -9.86 18.10 -1.64
N VAL A 445 -10.82 17.38 -1.11
CA VAL A 445 -11.68 16.46 -1.88
C VAL A 445 -12.98 17.10 -2.37
N SER A 446 -13.22 18.38 -2.07
CA SER A 446 -14.38 19.10 -2.62
C SER A 446 -14.32 19.13 -4.16
N LEU A 447 -15.46 18.94 -4.81
CA LEU A 447 -15.55 18.96 -6.29
C LEU A 447 -15.49 20.39 -6.85
N ASP A 448 -15.83 21.40 -6.08
CA ASP A 448 -16.09 22.76 -6.55
C ASP A 448 -15.60 23.90 -5.65
N GLN A 449 -15.10 23.60 -4.43
CA GLN A 449 -14.73 24.62 -3.47
C GLN A 449 -13.24 24.65 -3.21
N ASP A 450 -12.59 25.74 -3.64
CA ASP A 450 -11.26 26.06 -3.17
C ASP A 450 -11.32 26.46 -1.68
N LYS A 451 -10.32 26.08 -0.91
CA LYS A 451 -10.25 26.38 0.52
C LYS A 451 -8.97 27.19 0.82
N THR A 452 -9.12 28.26 1.59
CA THR A 452 -7.95 28.93 2.18
C THR A 452 -7.72 28.34 3.57
N VAL A 453 -6.56 27.73 3.77
CA VAL A 453 -6.18 27.12 5.05
C VAL A 453 -5.13 28.00 5.73
N GLU A 454 -5.37 28.39 6.96
CA GLU A 454 -4.39 29.04 7.83
C GLU A 454 -3.92 28.08 8.89
N VAL A 455 -2.68 27.62 8.77
CA VAL A 455 -2.03 26.68 9.68
C VAL A 455 -1.15 27.46 10.65
N LYS A 456 -1.51 27.47 11.93
CA LYS A 456 -0.65 27.96 13.01
C LYS A 456 0.49 26.97 13.22
N LEU A 457 1.73 27.43 13.15
CA LEU A 457 2.94 26.62 13.29
C LEU A 457 3.44 26.63 14.75
N SER A 458 2.80 25.86 15.62
CA SER A 458 3.21 25.75 17.03
C SER A 458 4.55 25.03 17.15
N GLY A 459 5.55 25.67 17.77
CA GLY A 459 6.89 25.07 17.96
C GLY A 459 7.74 24.97 16.70
N CYS A 460 7.36 25.66 15.62
CA CYS A 460 8.11 25.70 14.36
C CYS A 460 8.41 27.15 13.93
N ASN A 461 9.68 27.49 13.74
CA ASN A 461 10.16 28.82 13.32
C ASN A 461 10.51 28.82 11.82
N ALA A 462 9.59 28.44 10.97
CA ALA A 462 9.81 28.38 9.53
C ALA A 462 9.69 29.77 8.88
N LYS A 463 10.47 29.99 7.82
CA LYS A 463 10.51 31.26 7.07
C LYS A 463 10.18 31.11 5.60
N THR A 464 10.37 29.91 5.06
CA THR A 464 10.19 29.63 3.63
C THR A 464 9.25 28.44 3.45
N VAL A 465 8.54 28.44 2.33
CA VAL A 465 7.69 27.34 1.91
C VAL A 465 7.84 27.11 0.42
N SER A 466 7.95 25.86 0.02
CA SER A 466 7.85 25.40 -1.36
C SER A 466 6.86 24.25 -1.42
N GLY A 467 6.28 23.98 -2.58
CA GLY A 467 5.28 22.94 -2.67
C GLY A 467 5.09 22.38 -4.06
N ARG A 468 4.37 21.25 -4.10
CA ARG A 468 3.88 20.61 -5.32
C ARG A 468 2.38 20.34 -5.18
N ILE A 469 1.68 20.31 -6.29
CA ILE A 469 0.25 20.04 -6.37
C ILE A 469 -0.03 18.90 -7.38
N LEU A 470 -0.93 17.99 -7.00
CA LEU A 470 -1.55 17.01 -7.89
C LEU A 470 -3.03 17.36 -7.99
N THR A 471 -3.52 17.65 -9.19
CA THR A 471 -4.91 18.03 -9.45
C THR A 471 -5.26 17.77 -10.91
N SER A 472 -6.55 17.74 -11.23
CA SER A 472 -7.07 17.73 -12.58
C SER A 472 -8.44 18.43 -12.67
N LYS A 473 -8.92 18.65 -13.88
CA LYS A 473 -10.24 19.27 -14.11
C LYS A 473 -11.37 18.42 -13.55
N LYS A 474 -11.23 17.08 -13.65
CA LYS A 474 -12.23 16.12 -13.20
C LYS A 474 -11.58 15.06 -12.30
N VAL A 475 -12.37 14.50 -11.39
CA VAL A 475 -11.91 13.45 -10.46
C VAL A 475 -11.81 12.07 -11.12
N ASP A 476 -12.43 11.89 -12.28
CA ASP A 476 -12.35 10.72 -13.15
C ASP A 476 -11.22 10.82 -14.21
N ASP A 477 -10.45 11.91 -14.23
CA ASP A 477 -9.26 12.02 -15.07
C ASP A 477 -8.20 11.01 -14.62
N TYR A 478 -7.57 10.36 -15.61
CA TYR A 478 -6.54 9.33 -15.42
C TYR A 478 -5.44 9.44 -16.49
N ASN A 479 -4.33 8.79 -16.25
CA ASN A 479 -3.22 8.68 -17.20
C ASN A 479 -3.38 7.42 -18.05
N ASP A 480 -3.21 7.53 -19.34
CA ASP A 480 -3.21 6.44 -20.30
C ASP A 480 -1.99 6.53 -21.24
N PHE A 481 -1.77 5.52 -22.08
CA PHE A 481 -0.63 5.48 -23.00
C PHE A 481 -0.61 6.59 -24.06
N LYS A 482 -1.75 7.26 -24.29
CA LYS A 482 -1.85 8.42 -25.21
C LYS A 482 -1.66 9.75 -24.47
N ASN A 483 -2.05 9.80 -23.21
CA ASN A 483 -2.00 10.99 -22.35
C ASN A 483 -1.35 10.63 -21.01
N PRO A 484 -0.03 10.32 -20.99
CA PRO A 484 0.62 9.75 -19.80
C PRO A 484 0.76 10.73 -18.63
N ASP A 485 0.67 12.04 -18.88
CA ASP A 485 0.86 13.10 -17.90
C ASP A 485 -0.40 13.96 -17.69
N LYS A 486 -1.60 13.45 -18.03
CA LYS A 486 -2.87 14.18 -17.86
C LYS A 486 -3.10 14.57 -16.40
N VAL A 487 -2.71 13.70 -15.47
CA VAL A 487 -2.74 13.90 -14.03
C VAL A 487 -1.31 13.72 -13.52
N ALA A 488 -0.56 14.82 -13.44
CA ALA A 488 0.83 14.83 -13.01
C ALA A 488 1.09 15.99 -12.05
N PRO A 489 2.04 15.86 -11.12
CA PRO A 489 2.38 16.94 -10.18
C PRO A 489 3.04 18.12 -10.87
N SER A 490 2.71 19.33 -10.40
CA SER A 490 3.35 20.57 -10.80
C SER A 490 3.79 21.38 -9.58
N ASP A 491 4.59 22.43 -9.82
CA ASP A 491 5.00 23.37 -8.77
C ASP A 491 3.78 24.10 -8.21
N PHE A 492 3.76 24.24 -6.90
CA PHE A 492 2.71 24.95 -6.17
C PHE A 492 3.27 26.22 -5.54
N LYS A 493 2.63 27.38 -5.82
CA LYS A 493 3.11 28.72 -5.40
C LYS A 493 2.14 29.47 -4.48
N ASP A 494 0.90 28.97 -4.30
CA ASP A 494 -0.14 29.66 -3.52
C ASP A 494 -0.06 29.33 -2.01
N ALA A 495 1.17 29.33 -1.49
CA ALA A 495 1.48 29.21 -0.08
C ALA A 495 2.44 30.30 0.37
N LYS A 496 2.22 30.83 1.57
CA LYS A 496 3.09 31.86 2.18
C LYS A 496 3.12 31.71 3.69
N ILE A 497 4.27 32.07 4.28
CA ILE A 497 4.45 32.15 5.72
C ILE A 497 4.52 33.62 6.13
N LYS A 498 3.74 33.99 7.14
CA LYS A 498 3.85 35.29 7.79
C LYS A 498 3.83 35.07 9.31
N LYS A 499 4.94 35.40 9.96
CA LYS A 499 5.19 35.07 11.37
C LYS A 499 5.11 33.55 11.57
N ASP A 500 4.19 33.10 12.40
CA ASP A 500 3.94 31.69 12.75
C ASP A 500 2.72 31.09 12.03
N VAL A 501 2.24 31.74 10.97
CA VAL A 501 1.08 31.27 10.19
C VAL A 501 1.49 30.97 8.75
N LEU A 502 1.25 29.73 8.35
CA LEU A 502 1.31 29.28 6.97
C LEU A 502 -0.09 29.39 6.35
N THR A 503 -0.25 30.26 5.36
CA THR A 503 -1.49 30.42 4.59
C THR A 503 -1.36 29.70 3.25
N VAL A 504 -2.31 28.82 2.93
CA VAL A 504 -2.31 28.01 1.72
C VAL A 504 -3.68 28.13 1.04
N LYS A 505 -3.69 28.42 -0.27
CA LYS A 505 -4.92 28.31 -1.08
C LYS A 505 -4.94 26.92 -1.73
N VAL A 506 -5.74 26.02 -1.20
CA VAL A 506 -5.84 24.62 -1.65
C VAL A 506 -7.02 24.50 -2.63
N PRO A 507 -6.74 24.36 -3.94
CA PRO A 507 -7.80 24.24 -4.93
C PRO A 507 -8.72 23.04 -4.67
N ALA A 508 -9.94 23.09 -5.18
CA ALA A 508 -10.82 21.92 -5.26
C ALA A 508 -10.13 20.77 -6.00
N LYS A 509 -10.43 19.54 -5.65
CA LYS A 509 -9.88 18.34 -6.31
C LYS A 509 -8.34 18.34 -6.35
N SER A 510 -7.69 18.63 -5.21
CA SER A 510 -6.22 18.70 -5.19
C SER A 510 -5.60 18.05 -3.95
N LEU A 511 -4.39 17.55 -4.16
CA LEU A 511 -3.42 17.23 -3.12
C LEU A 511 -2.26 18.22 -3.23
N VAL A 512 -1.99 18.94 -2.15
CA VAL A 512 -0.85 19.85 -2.04
C VAL A 512 0.11 19.29 -0.99
N VAL A 513 1.39 19.16 -1.35
CA VAL A 513 2.45 18.77 -0.40
C VAL A 513 3.47 19.89 -0.33
N LEU A 514 3.70 20.39 0.88
CA LEU A 514 4.54 21.54 1.18
C LEU A 514 5.78 21.13 1.97
N CYS A 515 6.91 21.74 1.66
CA CYS A 515 8.14 21.72 2.45
C CYS A 515 8.30 23.09 3.12
N VAL A 516 8.34 23.12 4.43
CA VAL A 516 8.36 24.28 5.30
C VAL A 516 9.69 24.31 6.04
N LYS A 517 10.47 25.41 5.86
CA LYS A 517 11.83 25.56 6.41
C LYS A 517 12.04 26.86 7.16
#